data_8e09800c60762c2a40487133144fa071
#
_entry.id   8e09800c60762c2a40487133144fa071
#
_cell.length_a   1.000
_cell.length_b   1.000
_cell.length_c   1.000
_cell.angle_alpha   90.00
_cell.angle_beta   90.00
_cell.angle_gamma   90.00
#
_symmetry.space_group_name_H-M   'P 1'
#
loop_
_entity.id
_entity.type
_entity.pdbx_description
1 polymer ?
#
loop_
_entity_poly.entity_id
_entity_poly.type
_entity_poly.pdbx_seq_one_letter_code
_entity_poly.pdbx_strand_id
1 'polypeptide(L)'
;MSYKADKKRYEKLIYRRCGNSGLLLPPITLGLWHNFGGKKSMSKEAKKMLFRAFDRGITHFDLANNYGPPAGSAEENFGRVMNSDFKKYRDEMIISSKAGYHMWDGPYGEWGSK
;
A
#
# COMPACT_ATOMS: atom_id res chain seq x y z
N MET A 1 -17.00 -13.26 4.22
CA MET A 1 -17.62 -11.92 4.27
C MET A 1 -16.62 -10.86 3.83
N SER A 2 -17.09 -9.85 3.15
CA SER A 2 -16.24 -8.76 2.70
C SER A 2 -15.84 -7.87 3.89
N TYR A 3 -14.65 -7.28 3.77
CA TYR A 3 -14.16 -6.34 4.76
C TYR A 3 -15.03 -5.08 4.85
N LYS A 4 -15.22 -4.62 6.07
CA LYS A 4 -15.92 -3.36 6.36
C LYS A 4 -15.06 -2.55 7.33
N ALA A 5 -14.66 -1.35 6.90
CA ALA A 5 -13.80 -0.50 7.72
C ALA A 5 -14.51 -0.01 8.99
N ASP A 6 -13.73 0.14 10.04
CA ASP A 6 -14.22 0.71 11.29
C ASP A 6 -14.75 2.14 11.05
N LYS A 7 -15.95 2.39 11.52
CA LYS A 7 -16.59 3.71 11.38
C LYS A 7 -15.85 4.81 12.13
N LYS A 8 -15.12 4.45 13.17
CA LYS A 8 -14.38 5.39 14.05
C LYS A 8 -12.91 5.55 13.65
N ARG A 9 -12.50 5.06 12.46
CA ARG A 9 -11.09 5.03 12.04
C ARG A 9 -10.43 6.41 12.02
N TYR A 10 -11.18 7.47 11.87
CA TYR A 10 -10.65 8.83 11.80
C TYR A 10 -10.65 9.59 13.13
N GLU A 11 -11.05 8.95 14.23
CA GLU A 11 -11.19 9.63 15.52
C GLU A 11 -9.88 9.72 16.31
N LYS A 12 -8.86 8.92 15.99
CA LYS A 12 -7.66 8.75 16.83
C LYS A 12 -6.40 9.41 16.31
N LEU A 13 -6.29 9.66 15.01
CA LEU A 13 -5.08 10.23 14.40
C LEU A 13 -5.32 11.67 13.96
N ILE A 14 -4.29 12.47 14.08
CA ILE A 14 -4.30 13.86 13.58
C ILE A 14 -3.64 13.86 12.21
N TYR A 15 -4.38 14.26 11.18
CA TYR A 15 -3.89 14.36 9.81
C TYR A 15 -3.32 15.75 9.59
N ARG A 16 -2.16 15.82 8.92
CA ARG A 16 -1.45 17.07 8.66
C ARG A 16 -1.34 17.30 7.16
N ARG A 17 -1.52 18.53 6.76
CA ARG A 17 -1.35 18.92 5.37
C ARG A 17 0.11 18.79 4.95
N CYS A 18 0.32 18.20 3.78
CA CYS A 18 1.64 18.09 3.17
C CYS A 18 1.97 19.39 2.45
N GLY A 19 2.66 20.31 3.15
CA GLY A 19 3.00 21.61 2.62
C GLY A 19 1.76 22.40 2.16
N ASN A 20 1.81 22.92 0.93
CA ASN A 20 0.71 23.67 0.31
C ASN A 20 -0.18 22.78 -0.58
N SER A 21 0.02 21.46 -0.56
CA SER A 21 -0.77 20.54 -1.35
C SER A 21 -2.13 20.28 -0.71
N GLY A 22 -3.03 19.61 -1.45
CA GLY A 22 -4.30 19.14 -0.92
C GLY A 22 -4.21 17.87 -0.09
N LEU A 23 -3.02 17.29 0.07
CA LEU A 23 -2.85 16.01 0.77
C LEU A 23 -2.85 16.21 2.28
N LEU A 24 -3.67 15.43 2.97
CA LEU A 24 -3.67 15.30 4.43
C LEU A 24 -3.08 13.94 4.79
N LEU A 25 -1.90 13.96 5.38
CA LEU A 25 -1.16 12.73 5.69
C LEU A 25 -1.40 12.28 7.13
N PRO A 26 -1.55 10.96 7.35
CA PRO A 26 -1.53 10.41 8.70
C PRO A 26 -0.12 10.52 9.28
N PRO A 27 0.02 10.46 10.61
CA PRO A 27 1.35 10.51 11.25
C PRO A 27 2.19 9.27 10.99
N ILE A 28 1.57 8.17 10.54
CA ILE A 28 2.23 6.89 10.28
C ILE A 28 1.78 6.40 8.91
N THR A 29 2.73 5.90 8.13
CA THR A 29 2.50 5.24 6.84
C THR A 29 2.79 3.76 6.98
N LEU A 30 1.97 2.89 6.38
CA LEU A 30 2.27 1.48 6.31
C LEU A 30 3.10 1.21 5.06
N GLY A 31 4.37 0.82 5.25
CA GLY A 31 5.24 0.36 4.17
C GLY A 31 4.99 -1.11 3.85
N LEU A 32 4.89 -1.44 2.58
CA LEU A 32 4.58 -2.78 2.12
C LEU A 32 5.80 -3.55 1.60
N TRP A 33 6.98 -3.26 2.14
CA TRP A 33 8.20 -3.92 1.70
C TRP A 33 8.23 -5.40 2.09
N HIS A 34 8.17 -5.71 3.36
CA HIS A 34 8.18 -7.09 3.86
C HIS A 34 6.74 -7.57 4.11
N ASN A 35 6.52 -8.90 4.04
CA ASN A 35 5.26 -9.57 4.40
C ASN A 35 4.09 -9.40 3.41
N PHE A 36 4.21 -8.54 2.42
CA PHE A 36 3.10 -8.26 1.48
C PHE A 36 3.30 -8.85 0.08
N GLY A 37 4.44 -9.50 -0.14
CA GLY A 37 4.72 -10.23 -1.37
C GLY A 37 4.03 -11.60 -1.45
N GLY A 38 4.39 -12.37 -2.47
CA GLY A 38 3.91 -13.72 -2.71
C GLY A 38 3.38 -13.91 -4.12
N LYS A 39 3.69 -15.07 -4.73
CA LYS A 39 3.39 -15.32 -6.15
C LYS A 39 1.91 -15.35 -6.50
N LYS A 40 1.06 -15.83 -5.62
CA LYS A 40 -0.39 -15.97 -5.88
C LYS A 40 -1.21 -14.91 -5.16
N SER A 41 -0.86 -14.63 -3.92
CA SER A 41 -1.54 -13.65 -3.08
C SER A 41 -0.68 -13.37 -1.85
N MET A 42 -0.97 -12.28 -1.16
CA MET A 42 -0.39 -12.06 0.16
C MET A 42 -0.99 -13.03 1.19
N SER A 43 -0.28 -13.22 2.30
CA SER A 43 -0.75 -14.05 3.41
C SER A 43 -2.01 -13.46 4.06
N LYS A 44 -2.74 -14.29 4.81
CA LYS A 44 -3.89 -13.84 5.59
C LYS A 44 -3.49 -12.81 6.64
N GLU A 45 -2.32 -13.00 7.25
CA GLU A 45 -1.76 -12.08 8.25
C GLU A 45 -1.44 -10.73 7.65
N ALA A 46 -0.83 -10.70 6.46
CA ALA A 46 -0.55 -9.46 5.73
C ALA A 46 -1.85 -8.70 5.43
N LYS A 47 -2.87 -9.42 4.97
CA LYS A 47 -4.18 -8.83 4.70
C LYS A 47 -4.83 -8.27 5.97
N LYS A 48 -4.73 -8.98 7.09
CA LYS A 48 -5.19 -8.48 8.39
C LYS A 48 -4.46 -7.21 8.81
N MET A 49 -3.15 -7.13 8.55
CA MET A 49 -2.37 -5.92 8.84
C MET A 49 -2.87 -4.72 8.04
N LEU A 50 -3.17 -4.89 6.76
CA LEU A 50 -3.76 -3.84 5.93
C LEU A 50 -5.09 -3.34 6.52
N PHE A 51 -5.98 -4.27 6.85
CA PHE A 51 -7.28 -3.93 7.40
C PHE A 51 -7.14 -3.23 8.75
N ARG A 52 -6.29 -3.76 9.63
CA ARG A 52 -6.06 -3.18 10.94
C ARG A 52 -5.46 -1.78 10.85
N ALA A 53 -4.52 -1.57 9.93
CA ALA A 53 -3.93 -0.26 9.70
C ALA A 53 -5.01 0.75 9.30
N PHE A 54 -5.83 0.40 8.32
CA PHE A 54 -6.90 1.29 7.86
C PHE A 54 -7.94 1.54 8.96
N ASP A 55 -8.33 0.52 9.71
CA ASP A 55 -9.24 0.65 10.86
C ASP A 55 -8.70 1.56 11.96
N ARG A 56 -7.40 1.76 12.01
CA ARG A 56 -6.73 2.68 12.95
C ARG A 56 -6.48 4.06 12.36
N GLY A 57 -6.93 4.32 11.14
CA GLY A 57 -6.77 5.62 10.50
C GLY A 57 -5.52 5.79 9.66
N ILE A 58 -4.74 4.74 9.44
CA ILE A 58 -3.59 4.79 8.54
C ILE A 58 -4.12 4.74 7.11
N THR A 59 -4.07 5.89 6.43
CA THR A 59 -4.61 6.06 5.08
C THR A 59 -3.54 6.09 3.99
N HIS A 60 -2.27 6.07 4.39
CA HIS A 60 -1.16 6.10 3.44
C HIS A 60 -0.44 4.76 3.41
N PHE A 61 -0.39 4.16 2.21
CA PHE A 61 0.28 2.89 1.93
C PHE A 61 1.42 3.14 0.95
N ASP A 62 2.63 2.68 1.29
CA ASP A 62 3.82 2.93 0.48
C ASP A 62 4.38 1.64 -0.10
N LEU A 63 4.57 1.66 -1.41
CA LEU A 63 5.03 0.56 -2.23
C LEU A 63 6.32 0.91 -2.98
N ALA A 64 6.84 -0.03 -3.74
CA ALA A 64 7.84 0.18 -4.77
C ALA A 64 7.68 -0.91 -5.83
N ASN A 65 8.17 -0.63 -7.04
CA ASN A 65 8.05 -1.55 -8.17
C ASN A 65 8.60 -2.94 -7.88
N ASN A 66 9.62 -3.05 -7.03
CA ASN A 66 10.28 -4.33 -6.73
C ASN A 66 9.93 -4.93 -5.37
N TYR A 67 8.99 -4.35 -4.62
CA TYR A 67 8.61 -4.92 -3.34
C TYR A 67 8.00 -6.31 -3.52
N GLY A 68 8.42 -7.23 -2.65
CA GLY A 68 8.03 -8.64 -2.69
C GLY A 68 8.54 -9.37 -1.46
N PRO A 69 9.30 -10.48 -1.61
CA PRO A 69 9.53 -11.25 -2.84
C PRO A 69 8.30 -12.00 -3.36
N PRO A 70 8.24 -12.33 -4.66
CA PRO A 70 9.14 -11.87 -5.72
C PRO A 70 8.92 -10.41 -6.10
N ALA A 71 9.90 -9.80 -6.80
CA ALA A 71 9.82 -8.40 -7.19
C ALA A 71 8.53 -8.09 -7.96
N GLY A 72 7.82 -7.05 -7.54
CA GLY A 72 6.53 -6.65 -8.12
C GLY A 72 5.31 -7.30 -7.46
N SER A 73 5.49 -8.36 -6.68
CA SER A 73 4.36 -9.09 -6.09
C SER A 73 3.60 -8.28 -5.03
N ALA A 74 4.27 -7.38 -4.32
CA ALA A 74 3.60 -6.55 -3.32
C ALA A 74 2.60 -5.60 -3.98
N GLU A 75 2.96 -4.94 -5.08
CA GLU A 75 2.04 -4.10 -5.83
C GLU A 75 0.86 -4.89 -6.42
N GLU A 76 1.14 -6.07 -6.99
CA GLU A 76 0.11 -6.94 -7.52
C GLU A 76 -0.89 -7.38 -6.44
N ASN A 77 -0.37 -7.83 -5.30
CA ASN A 77 -1.20 -8.29 -4.18
C ASN A 77 -2.01 -7.14 -3.57
N PHE A 78 -1.40 -5.99 -3.40
CA PHE A 78 -2.12 -4.81 -2.95
C PHE A 78 -3.20 -4.39 -3.94
N GLY A 79 -2.90 -4.47 -5.23
CA GLY A 79 -3.87 -4.23 -6.31
C GLY A 79 -5.10 -5.14 -6.22
N ARG A 80 -4.92 -6.41 -5.87
CA ARG A 80 -6.04 -7.34 -5.65
C ARG A 80 -6.92 -6.90 -4.49
N VAL A 81 -6.32 -6.44 -3.39
CA VAL A 81 -7.06 -5.89 -2.25
C VAL A 81 -7.78 -4.61 -2.65
N MET A 82 -7.12 -3.74 -3.42
CA MET A 82 -7.74 -2.51 -3.93
C MET A 82 -8.92 -2.78 -4.84
N ASN A 83 -8.89 -3.86 -5.61
CA ASN A 83 -10.00 -4.22 -6.49
C ASN A 83 -11.13 -4.99 -5.79
N SER A 84 -10.95 -5.35 -4.53
CA SER A 84 -11.93 -6.11 -3.74
C SER A 84 -12.30 -5.37 -2.45
N ASP A 85 -11.63 -5.70 -1.36
CA ASP A 85 -12.00 -5.21 -0.02
C ASP A 85 -11.83 -3.69 0.16
N PHE A 86 -10.84 -3.08 -0.49
CA PHE A 86 -10.58 -1.65 -0.40
C PHE A 86 -11.22 -0.81 -1.51
N LYS A 87 -11.87 -1.44 -2.47
CA LYS A 87 -12.42 -0.74 -3.65
C LYS A 87 -13.26 0.49 -3.30
N LYS A 88 -14.17 0.34 -2.36
CA LYS A 88 -15.07 1.43 -1.94
C LYS A 88 -14.40 2.50 -1.08
N TYR A 89 -13.15 2.26 -0.65
CA TYR A 89 -12.39 3.20 0.18
C TYR A 89 -11.25 3.88 -0.57
N ARG A 90 -11.14 3.67 -1.89
CA ARG A 90 -10.00 4.20 -2.69
C ARG A 90 -9.81 5.70 -2.51
N ASP A 91 -10.89 6.46 -2.49
CA ASP A 91 -10.83 7.92 -2.38
C ASP A 91 -10.40 8.41 -0.99
N GLU A 92 -10.36 7.52 -0.02
CA GLU A 92 -9.89 7.80 1.34
C GLU A 92 -8.40 7.48 1.53
N MET A 93 -7.74 6.98 0.49
CA MET A 93 -6.37 6.47 0.60
C MET A 93 -5.39 7.23 -0.28
N ILE A 94 -4.19 7.40 0.26
CA ILE A 94 -3.02 7.86 -0.48
C ILE A 94 -2.14 6.62 -0.72
N ILE A 95 -1.80 6.39 -1.98
CA ILE A 95 -0.92 5.29 -2.36
C ILE A 95 0.31 5.89 -3.03
N SER A 96 1.47 5.64 -2.44
CA SER A 96 2.74 6.03 -3.03
C SER A 96 3.51 4.80 -3.48
N SER A 97 4.29 4.96 -4.53
CA SER A 97 5.19 3.93 -5.02
C SER A 97 6.45 4.56 -5.60
N LYS A 98 7.38 3.72 -5.98
CA LYS A 98 8.69 4.12 -6.49
C LYS A 98 8.97 3.32 -7.75
N ALA A 99 9.62 3.94 -8.72
CA ALA A 99 10.12 3.28 -9.92
C ALA A 99 11.65 3.25 -9.90
N GLY A 100 12.24 2.37 -10.70
CA GLY A 100 13.68 2.35 -10.94
C GLY A 100 14.46 1.27 -10.22
N TYR A 101 13.88 0.54 -9.28
CA TYR A 101 14.56 -0.58 -8.65
C TYR A 101 14.69 -1.77 -9.60
N HIS A 102 15.69 -2.61 -9.34
CA HIS A 102 15.95 -3.80 -10.16
C HIS A 102 14.74 -4.74 -10.22
N MET A 103 14.36 -5.13 -11.42
CA MET A 103 13.22 -6.03 -11.67
C MET A 103 13.62 -7.30 -12.40
N TRP A 104 14.55 -7.18 -13.36
CA TRP A 104 15.06 -8.30 -14.17
C TRP A 104 16.44 -7.98 -14.70
N ASP A 105 17.15 -9.01 -15.14
CA ASP A 105 18.49 -8.84 -15.70
C ASP A 105 18.44 -8.28 -17.11
N GLY A 106 19.43 -7.45 -17.44
CA GLY A 106 19.56 -6.84 -18.76
C GLY A 106 19.59 -5.31 -18.73
N PRO A 107 19.70 -4.67 -19.88
CA PRO A 107 19.95 -3.21 -19.95
C PRO A 107 18.75 -2.34 -19.55
N TYR A 108 17.60 -2.91 -19.40
CA TYR A 108 16.37 -2.15 -19.10
C TYR A 108 15.65 -2.61 -17.85
N GLY A 109 16.31 -3.40 -17.02
CA GLY A 109 15.70 -4.01 -15.83
C GLY A 109 15.90 -3.27 -14.53
N GLU A 110 16.67 -2.19 -14.50
CA GLU A 110 17.05 -1.52 -13.25
C GLU A 110 17.29 -0.01 -13.39
N TRP A 111 17.16 0.68 -12.25
CA TRP A 111 17.63 2.05 -11.99
C TRP A 111 17.30 3.10 -13.06
N GLY A 112 16.08 3.19 -13.48
CA GLY A 112 15.68 4.21 -14.43
C GLY A 112 16.28 4.04 -15.81
N SER A 113 16.65 2.80 -16.17
CA SER A 113 17.29 2.48 -17.43
C SER A 113 16.38 2.67 -18.67
N LYS A 114 15.08 2.85 -18.46
CA LYS A 114 14.12 3.05 -19.54
C LYS A 114 12.89 3.85 -19.10
#